data_eb95cc5502dd60d8af1a2c5a19a72591
#
_entry.id   eb95cc5502dd60d8af1a2c5a19a72591
#
_cell.length_a   1.000
_cell.length_b   1.000
_cell.length_c   1.000
_cell.angle_alpha   90.00
_cell.angle_beta   90.00
_cell.angle_gamma   90.00
#
_symmetry.space_group_name_H-M   'P 1'
#
loop_
_entity.id
_entity.type
_entity.pdbx_description
1 polymer ?
#
loop_
_entity_poly.entity_id
_entity_poly.type
_entity_poly.pdbx_seq_one_letter_code
_entity_poly.pdbx_strand_id
1 'polypeptide(L)'
;KECDWSSDVCSSDLIADYVKGIAVLAPLAQYMVVNVSSPNTPGLRDLQRKDRLAELLHAVIAARNSAGERRPPLLVKVAPDLDSTQISDIAEAALATGIDGLIATNTTIERPSSLQGVAKGEAGGLSGKPLFGLATRILSEFYKATSGKLPLIGVGGILSGADAYAKIKA
;
A
#
# COMPACT_ATOMS: atom_id res chain seq x y z
N LYS A 1 8.10 -6.72 32.28
CA LYS A 1 8.27 -5.44 31.56
C LYS A 1 7.04 -5.29 30.70
N GLU A 2 6.12 -4.42 31.11
CA GLU A 2 4.99 -4.01 30.29
C GLU A 2 5.57 -3.29 29.08
N CYS A 3 5.21 -3.71 27.87
CA CYS A 3 5.49 -2.96 26.66
C CYS A 3 4.61 -1.71 26.68
N ASP A 4 5.21 -0.57 26.88
CA ASP A 4 4.55 0.71 26.71
C ASP A 4 4.34 0.96 25.21
N TRP A 5 3.12 0.82 24.74
CA TRP A 5 2.70 1.05 23.36
C TRP A 5 2.59 2.55 23.01
N SER A 6 2.94 3.42 23.92
CA SER A 6 2.83 4.89 23.77
C SER A 6 4.12 5.57 23.29
N SER A 7 5.24 4.86 23.15
CA SER A 7 6.52 5.46 22.77
C SER A 7 6.82 5.26 21.29
N ASP A 8 7.10 6.36 20.66
CA ASP A 8 7.75 6.58 19.36
C ASP A 8 8.29 5.31 18.68
N VAL A 9 7.44 4.68 17.84
CA VAL A 9 7.95 3.66 16.92
C VAL A 9 8.88 4.38 15.96
N CYS A 10 10.18 4.30 16.25
CA CYS A 10 11.20 4.87 15.40
C CYS A 10 11.09 4.22 14.01
N SER A 11 11.12 4.99 12.96
CA SER A 11 10.96 4.50 11.58
C SER A 11 11.98 3.40 11.18
N SER A 12 13.13 3.34 11.86
CA SER A 12 14.11 2.27 11.73
C SER A 12 13.60 0.92 12.25
N ASP A 13 12.77 0.93 13.30
CA ASP A 13 12.19 -0.30 13.87
C ASP A 13 11.13 -0.90 12.93
N LEU A 14 10.35 -0.05 12.24
CA LEU A 14 9.36 -0.49 11.27
C LEU A 14 10.01 -1.26 10.10
N ILE A 15 11.10 -0.76 9.53
CA ILE A 15 11.79 -1.45 8.43
C ILE A 15 12.34 -2.79 8.91
N ALA A 16 12.92 -2.86 10.11
CA ALA A 16 13.42 -4.10 10.69
C ALA A 16 12.30 -5.13 10.89
N ASP A 17 11.10 -4.71 11.28
CA ASP A 17 9.95 -5.58 11.45
C ASP A 17 9.44 -6.13 10.11
N TYR A 18 9.39 -5.31 9.05
CA TYR A 18 9.08 -5.81 7.70
C TYR A 18 10.12 -6.83 7.24
N VAL A 19 11.41 -6.55 7.40
CA VAL A 19 12.50 -7.46 7.04
C VAL A 19 12.37 -8.80 7.75
N LYS A 20 12.12 -8.80 9.06
CA LYS A 20 11.85 -10.01 9.85
C LYS A 20 10.66 -10.81 9.32
N GLY A 21 9.53 -10.13 9.08
CA GLY A 21 8.32 -10.75 8.55
C GLY A 21 8.56 -11.41 7.19
N ILE A 22 9.24 -10.68 6.29
CA ILE A 22 9.60 -11.19 4.97
C ILE A 22 10.53 -12.41 5.07
N ALA A 23 11.58 -12.36 5.88
CA ALA A 23 12.53 -13.45 6.02
C ALA A 23 11.86 -14.76 6.47
N VAL A 24 10.90 -14.67 7.39
CA VAL A 24 10.19 -15.86 7.92
C VAL A 24 9.10 -16.37 6.96
N LEU A 25 8.36 -15.46 6.31
CA LEU A 25 7.16 -15.83 5.56
C LEU A 25 7.41 -16.09 4.06
N ALA A 26 8.49 -15.55 3.47
CA ALA A 26 8.75 -15.71 2.05
C ALA A 26 8.82 -17.16 1.56
N PRO A 27 9.43 -18.11 2.29
CA PRO A 27 9.46 -19.51 1.87
C PRO A 27 8.08 -20.17 1.79
N LEU A 28 7.09 -19.64 2.52
CA LEU A 28 5.76 -20.21 2.66
C LEU A 28 4.72 -19.50 1.77
N ALA A 29 4.99 -18.28 1.33
CA ALA A 29 4.04 -17.42 0.64
C ALA A 29 3.98 -17.72 -0.87
N GLN A 30 2.81 -17.50 -1.48
CA GLN A 30 2.66 -17.46 -2.94
C GLN A 30 2.94 -16.06 -3.49
N TYR A 31 2.61 -15.03 -2.74
CA TYR A 31 3.00 -13.63 -2.92
C TYR A 31 3.00 -12.93 -1.56
N MET A 32 3.63 -11.78 -1.47
CA MET A 32 3.71 -11.00 -0.24
C MET A 32 3.34 -9.53 -0.49
N VAL A 33 2.83 -8.88 0.55
CA VAL A 33 2.43 -7.46 0.46
C VAL A 33 3.06 -6.66 1.59
N VAL A 34 3.81 -5.65 1.22
CA VAL A 34 4.32 -4.60 2.13
C VAL A 34 3.23 -3.54 2.24
N ASN A 35 2.52 -3.52 3.36
CA ASN A 35 1.41 -2.61 3.58
C ASN A 35 1.86 -1.34 4.32
N VAL A 36 2.20 -0.29 3.60
CA VAL A 36 2.68 1.01 4.14
C VAL A 36 1.56 2.06 4.28
N SER A 37 0.31 1.65 4.25
CA SER A 37 -0.80 2.57 3.99
C SER A 37 -1.93 2.55 5.01
N SER A 38 -1.77 1.81 6.13
CA SER A 38 -2.80 1.80 7.18
C SER A 38 -2.99 3.21 7.77
N PRO A 39 -4.23 3.71 7.83
CA PRO A 39 -4.51 4.99 8.49
C PRO A 39 -4.55 4.86 10.02
N ASN A 40 -4.57 3.63 10.54
CA ASN A 40 -4.76 3.35 11.96
C ASN A 40 -3.42 3.19 12.72
N THR A 41 -2.30 3.22 12.00
CA THR A 41 -0.96 3.13 12.57
C THR A 41 -0.27 4.47 12.43
N PRO A 42 -0.05 5.22 13.53
CA PRO A 42 0.65 6.51 13.47
C PRO A 42 2.01 6.39 12.78
N GLY A 43 2.33 7.34 11.91
CA GLY A 43 3.61 7.41 11.20
C GLY A 43 3.83 6.38 10.09
N LEU A 44 2.99 5.35 9.95
CA LEU A 44 3.18 4.32 8.94
C LEU A 44 3.17 4.89 7.51
N ARG A 45 2.28 5.85 7.24
CA ARG A 45 2.16 6.49 5.92
C ARG A 45 3.37 7.34 5.53
N ASP A 46 4.24 7.70 6.48
CA ASP A 46 5.50 8.41 6.20
C ASP A 46 6.47 7.52 5.41
N LEU A 47 6.31 6.19 5.50
CA LEU A 47 7.05 5.24 4.67
C LEU A 47 6.70 5.32 3.17
N GLN A 48 5.62 6.03 2.79
CA GLN A 48 5.29 6.27 1.38
C GLN A 48 6.08 7.44 0.77
N ARG A 49 6.85 8.20 1.54
CA ARG A 49 7.77 9.22 1.03
C ARG A 49 8.86 8.55 0.23
N LYS A 50 9.22 9.13 -0.92
CA LYS A 50 10.11 8.53 -1.95
C LYS A 50 11.33 7.83 -1.37
N ASP A 51 12.14 8.56 -0.59
CA ASP A 51 13.40 8.03 -0.06
C ASP A 51 13.18 6.90 0.95
N ARG A 52 12.19 7.07 1.83
CA ARG A 52 11.85 6.07 2.85
C ARG A 52 11.24 4.82 2.22
N LEU A 53 10.43 5.00 1.18
CA LEU A 53 9.87 3.89 0.44
C LEU A 53 10.97 3.11 -0.29
N ALA A 54 11.88 3.78 -0.96
CA ALA A 54 12.99 3.13 -1.64
C ALA A 54 13.87 2.34 -0.65
N GLU A 55 14.21 2.93 0.50
CA GLU A 55 14.95 2.25 1.58
C GLU A 55 14.23 0.97 2.03
N LEU A 56 12.95 1.07 2.36
CA LEU A 56 12.13 -0.07 2.76
C LEU A 56 12.08 -1.15 1.67
N LEU A 57 11.79 -0.77 0.41
CA LEU A 57 11.65 -1.72 -0.70
C LEU A 57 12.97 -2.45 -0.96
N HIS A 58 14.13 -1.76 -0.94
CA HIS A 58 15.43 -2.41 -1.05
C HIS A 58 15.67 -3.42 0.08
N ALA A 59 15.36 -3.06 1.31
CA ALA A 59 15.56 -3.93 2.48
C ALA A 59 14.68 -5.20 2.40
N VAL A 60 13.40 -5.06 2.06
CA VAL A 60 12.47 -6.20 1.97
C VAL A 60 12.75 -7.11 0.75
N ILE A 61 13.18 -6.53 -0.37
CA ILE A 61 13.61 -7.30 -1.54
C ILE A 61 14.86 -8.11 -1.22
N ALA A 62 15.83 -7.52 -0.54
CA ALA A 62 17.05 -8.23 -0.07
C ALA A 62 16.69 -9.37 0.89
N ALA A 63 15.79 -9.13 1.85
CA ALA A 63 15.33 -10.15 2.80
C ALA A 63 14.62 -11.31 2.08
N ARG A 64 13.70 -11.02 1.13
CA ARG A 64 13.05 -12.05 0.30
C ARG A 64 14.09 -12.90 -0.46
N ASN A 65 15.05 -12.24 -1.08
CA ASN A 65 16.04 -12.92 -1.90
C ASN A 65 16.99 -13.82 -1.08
N SER A 66 17.18 -13.49 0.20
CA SER A 66 18.01 -14.26 1.14
C SER A 66 17.24 -15.34 1.91
N ALA A 67 15.90 -15.35 1.85
CA ALA A 67 15.07 -16.26 2.64
C ALA A 67 15.03 -17.70 2.11
N GLY A 68 15.59 -17.98 0.93
CA GLY A 68 15.61 -19.31 0.31
C GLY A 68 15.59 -19.26 -1.21
N GLU A 69 15.41 -20.40 -1.84
CA GLU A 69 15.36 -20.50 -3.30
C GLU A 69 14.04 -19.90 -3.88
N ARG A 70 12.97 -20.00 -3.12
CA ARG A 70 11.67 -19.46 -3.52
C ARG A 70 11.65 -17.95 -3.35
N ARG A 71 11.30 -17.25 -4.43
CA ARG A 71 11.18 -15.78 -4.46
C ARG A 71 9.75 -15.38 -4.82
N PRO A 72 8.82 -15.40 -3.86
CA PRO A 72 7.43 -15.02 -4.13
C PRO A 72 7.38 -13.55 -4.59
N PRO A 73 6.45 -13.19 -5.51
CA PRO A 73 6.22 -11.81 -5.88
C PRO A 73 5.96 -10.94 -4.65
N LEU A 74 6.60 -9.78 -4.60
CA LEU A 74 6.51 -8.81 -3.51
C LEU A 74 5.86 -7.54 -4.03
N LEU A 75 4.72 -7.17 -3.45
CA LEU A 75 3.94 -6.01 -3.83
C LEU A 75 3.92 -4.98 -2.71
N VAL A 76 3.76 -3.71 -3.05
CA VAL A 76 3.52 -2.65 -2.05
C VAL A 76 2.10 -2.12 -2.14
N LYS A 77 1.42 -1.99 -0.97
CA LYS A 77 0.04 -1.48 -0.89
C LYS A 77 0.04 -0.04 -0.40
N VAL A 78 -0.55 0.84 -1.21
CA VAL A 78 -0.54 2.29 -1.00
C VAL A 78 -1.88 2.85 -0.53
N ALA A 79 -1.85 4.06 0.05
CA ALA A 79 -3.04 4.80 0.45
C ALA A 79 -3.77 5.40 -0.77
N PRO A 80 -5.07 5.69 -0.65
CA PRO A 80 -5.79 6.43 -1.69
C PRO A 80 -5.64 7.95 -1.56
N ASP A 81 -5.24 8.44 -0.39
CA ASP A 81 -5.17 9.86 -0.04
C ASP A 81 -3.80 10.43 -0.48
N LEU A 82 -3.52 10.36 -1.79
CA LEU A 82 -2.25 10.78 -2.40
C LEU A 82 -2.49 11.89 -3.41
N ASP A 83 -1.60 12.88 -3.44
CA ASP A 83 -1.53 13.87 -4.50
C ASP A 83 -0.69 13.37 -5.70
N SER A 84 -0.66 14.16 -6.78
CA SER A 84 0.04 13.79 -8.01
C SER A 84 1.56 13.66 -7.83
N THR A 85 2.16 14.45 -6.96
CA THR A 85 3.59 14.39 -6.65
C THR A 85 3.91 13.09 -5.92
N GLN A 86 3.13 12.76 -4.90
CA GLN A 86 3.28 11.52 -4.15
C GLN A 86 3.10 10.28 -5.03
N ILE A 87 2.13 10.30 -5.95
CA ILE A 87 1.92 9.20 -6.91
C ILE A 87 3.15 9.03 -7.81
N SER A 88 3.70 10.14 -8.33
CA SER A 88 4.92 10.10 -9.15
C SER A 88 6.11 9.55 -8.38
N ASP A 89 6.32 10.03 -7.15
CA ASP A 89 7.41 9.61 -6.26
C ASP A 89 7.34 8.11 -5.93
N ILE A 90 6.14 7.61 -5.60
CA ILE A 90 5.92 6.18 -5.32
C ILE A 90 6.14 5.34 -6.57
N ALA A 91 5.63 5.78 -7.73
CA ALA A 91 5.80 5.07 -8.99
C ALA A 91 7.28 4.98 -9.39
N GLU A 92 8.03 6.08 -9.23
CA GLU A 92 9.46 6.11 -9.51
C GLU A 92 10.25 5.20 -8.56
N ALA A 93 9.98 5.26 -7.26
CA ALA A 93 10.61 4.38 -6.28
C ALA A 93 10.31 2.90 -6.57
N ALA A 94 9.06 2.57 -6.92
CA ALA A 94 8.65 1.21 -7.27
C ALA A 94 9.36 0.68 -8.52
N LEU A 95 9.45 1.49 -9.57
CA LEU A 95 10.16 1.12 -10.80
C LEU A 95 11.66 0.99 -10.58
N ALA A 96 12.27 1.91 -9.82
CA ALA A 96 13.71 1.93 -9.57
C ALA A 96 14.18 0.74 -8.70
N THR A 97 13.36 0.33 -7.72
CA THR A 97 13.70 -0.79 -6.82
C THR A 97 13.42 -2.16 -7.41
N GLY A 98 12.59 -2.24 -8.46
CA GLY A 98 12.20 -3.50 -9.08
C GLY A 98 11.24 -4.33 -8.22
N ILE A 99 10.36 -3.68 -7.44
CA ILE A 99 9.24 -4.36 -6.76
C ILE A 99 8.30 -4.99 -7.82
N ASP A 100 7.67 -6.11 -7.49
CA ASP A 100 6.92 -6.89 -8.47
C ASP A 100 5.52 -6.34 -8.79
N GLY A 101 5.02 -5.37 -8.01
CA GLY A 101 3.73 -4.73 -8.29
C GLY A 101 3.25 -3.77 -7.20
N LEU A 102 2.14 -3.07 -7.49
CA LEU A 102 1.45 -2.15 -6.59
C LEU A 102 0.00 -2.60 -6.36
N ILE A 103 -0.48 -2.39 -5.14
CA ILE A 103 -1.90 -2.56 -4.79
C ILE A 103 -2.50 -1.17 -4.50
N ALA A 104 -3.40 -0.73 -5.33
CA ALA A 104 -4.13 0.52 -5.21
C ALA A 104 -5.63 0.23 -4.98
N THR A 105 -6.19 0.42 -3.75
CA THR A 105 -5.61 1.14 -2.62
C THR A 105 -5.98 0.50 -1.27
N ASN A 106 -5.47 1.08 -0.17
CA ASN A 106 -5.99 0.89 1.17
C ASN A 106 -7.27 1.73 1.37
N THR A 107 -7.77 1.84 2.60
CA THR A 107 -8.90 2.68 3.00
C THR A 107 -8.52 4.16 3.06
N THR A 108 -9.51 5.06 2.88
CA THR A 108 -9.32 6.52 2.92
C THR A 108 -9.64 7.10 4.29
N ILE A 109 -8.96 8.18 4.65
CA ILE A 109 -9.33 9.04 5.79
C ILE A 109 -10.36 10.10 5.40
N GLU A 110 -10.61 10.30 4.11
CA GLU A 110 -11.63 11.25 3.65
C GLU A 110 -13.04 10.81 4.04
N ARG A 111 -13.91 11.79 4.26
CA ARG A 111 -15.33 11.61 4.57
C ARG A 111 -16.15 12.41 3.57
N PRO A 112 -16.54 11.79 2.43
CA PRO A 112 -17.33 12.48 1.42
C PRO A 112 -18.66 12.96 2.00
N SER A 113 -19.13 14.12 1.57
CA SER A 113 -20.38 14.73 2.06
C SER A 113 -21.62 13.87 1.81
N SER A 114 -21.55 12.97 0.83
CA SER A 114 -22.59 11.98 0.53
C SER A 114 -22.66 10.83 1.53
N LEU A 115 -21.70 10.72 2.44
CA LEU A 115 -21.69 9.65 3.44
C LEU A 115 -22.82 9.84 4.45
N GLN A 116 -23.70 8.85 4.52
CA GLN A 116 -24.82 8.82 5.44
C GLN A 116 -24.59 7.78 6.54
N GLY A 117 -25.24 8.00 7.69
CA GLY A 117 -25.17 7.11 8.84
C GLY A 117 -24.62 7.79 10.08
N VAL A 118 -24.90 7.20 11.24
CA VAL A 118 -24.50 7.72 12.55
C VAL A 118 -22.99 7.68 12.73
N ALA A 119 -22.30 6.72 12.11
CA ALA A 119 -20.87 6.51 12.24
C ALA A 119 -20.03 7.32 11.21
N LYS A 120 -20.63 8.27 10.47
CA LYS A 120 -19.89 9.03 9.44
C LYS A 120 -18.70 9.84 9.96
N GLY A 121 -18.70 10.17 11.24
CA GLY A 121 -17.62 10.93 11.91
C GLY A 121 -16.58 10.06 12.64
N GLU A 122 -16.73 8.74 12.62
CA GLU A 122 -15.80 7.84 13.30
C GLU A 122 -14.40 7.92 12.69
N ALA A 123 -13.38 7.84 13.57
CA ALA A 123 -11.98 7.77 13.16
C ALA A 123 -11.68 6.43 12.47
N GLY A 124 -10.60 6.39 11.67
CA GLY A 124 -10.17 5.18 10.96
C GLY A 124 -10.38 5.25 9.46
N GLY A 125 -10.18 4.13 8.79
CA GLY A 125 -10.24 4.04 7.34
C GLY A 125 -11.66 3.78 6.83
N LEU A 126 -12.14 4.60 5.91
CA LEU A 126 -13.40 4.39 5.19
C LEU A 126 -13.16 3.45 3.99
N SER A 127 -13.98 2.40 3.90
CA SER A 127 -13.97 1.41 2.81
C SER A 127 -15.33 1.30 2.12
N GLY A 128 -15.50 0.29 1.28
CA GLY A 128 -16.75 0.00 0.59
C GLY A 128 -17.06 0.95 -0.56
N LYS A 129 -18.34 1.05 -0.94
CA LYS A 129 -18.78 1.81 -2.12
C LYS A 129 -18.29 3.27 -2.17
N PRO A 130 -18.25 4.03 -1.07
CA PRO A 130 -17.76 5.41 -1.08
C PRO A 130 -16.30 5.54 -1.55
N LEU A 131 -15.48 4.51 -1.33
CA LEU A 131 -14.07 4.50 -1.75
C LEU A 131 -13.89 4.22 -3.26
N PHE A 132 -14.88 3.65 -3.95
CA PHE A 132 -14.73 3.13 -5.31
C PHE A 132 -14.16 4.16 -6.30
N GLY A 133 -14.75 5.35 -6.36
CA GLY A 133 -14.34 6.40 -7.31
C GLY A 133 -12.90 6.86 -7.06
N LEU A 134 -12.56 7.14 -5.80
CA LEU A 134 -11.22 7.56 -5.39
C LEU A 134 -10.17 6.46 -5.71
N ALA A 135 -10.42 5.24 -5.27
CA ALA A 135 -9.49 4.13 -5.50
C ALA A 135 -9.32 3.79 -7.00
N THR A 136 -10.36 3.99 -7.82
CA THR A 136 -10.27 3.78 -9.27
C THR A 136 -9.45 4.87 -9.95
N ARG A 137 -9.62 6.12 -9.55
CA ARG A 137 -8.80 7.24 -10.01
C ARG A 137 -7.32 7.02 -9.68
N ILE A 138 -7.00 6.69 -8.43
CA ILE A 138 -5.62 6.44 -8.00
C ILE A 138 -4.99 5.27 -8.77
N LEU A 139 -5.74 4.20 -9.03
CA LEU A 139 -5.28 3.08 -9.85
C LEU A 139 -4.90 3.56 -11.27
N SER A 140 -5.75 4.36 -11.91
CA SER A 140 -5.50 4.93 -13.24
C SER A 140 -4.27 5.85 -13.25
N GLU A 141 -4.09 6.66 -12.22
CA GLU A 141 -2.94 7.56 -12.10
C GLU A 141 -1.63 6.76 -11.92
N PHE A 142 -1.62 5.68 -11.15
CA PHE A 142 -0.45 4.79 -11.07
C PHE A 142 -0.17 4.08 -12.41
N TYR A 143 -1.21 3.63 -13.13
CA TYR A 143 -1.00 3.05 -14.45
C TYR A 143 -0.29 4.03 -15.39
N LYS A 144 -0.71 5.30 -15.42
CA LYS A 144 -0.07 6.35 -16.22
C LYS A 144 1.36 6.63 -15.73
N ALA A 145 1.55 6.80 -14.42
CA ALA A 145 2.86 7.13 -13.84
C ALA A 145 3.89 6.01 -14.08
N THR A 146 3.46 4.75 -14.06
CA THR A 146 4.33 3.60 -14.37
C THR A 146 4.40 3.28 -15.86
N SER A 147 3.64 3.99 -16.71
CA SER A 147 3.50 3.71 -18.15
C SER A 147 3.12 2.24 -18.43
N GLY A 148 2.31 1.65 -17.55
CA GLY A 148 1.89 0.25 -17.63
C GLY A 148 3.00 -0.79 -17.42
N LYS A 149 4.20 -0.37 -16.99
CA LYS A 149 5.36 -1.27 -16.80
C LYS A 149 5.33 -2.09 -15.52
N LEU A 150 4.48 -1.72 -14.57
CA LEU A 150 4.37 -2.38 -13.28
C LEU A 150 2.98 -3.01 -13.14
N PRO A 151 2.87 -4.29 -12.75
CA PRO A 151 1.59 -4.92 -12.43
C PRO A 151 0.85 -4.17 -11.34
N LEU A 152 -0.45 -3.93 -11.56
CA LEU A 152 -1.31 -3.23 -10.62
C LEU A 152 -2.48 -4.11 -10.18
N ILE A 153 -2.79 -4.08 -8.88
CA ILE A 153 -3.99 -4.72 -8.33
C ILE A 153 -4.93 -3.62 -7.84
N GLY A 154 -6.10 -3.50 -8.47
CA GLY A 154 -7.13 -2.55 -8.08
C GLY A 154 -7.97 -3.08 -6.92
N VAL A 155 -8.06 -2.30 -5.82
CA VAL A 155 -8.84 -2.64 -4.63
C VAL A 155 -9.68 -1.44 -4.21
N GLY A 156 -10.84 -1.70 -3.61
CA GLY A 156 -11.70 -0.70 -2.98
C GLY A 156 -13.04 -0.50 -3.68
N GLY A 157 -14.11 -0.79 -2.97
CA GLY A 157 -15.48 -0.48 -3.34
C GLY A 157 -16.07 -1.30 -4.49
N ILE A 158 -15.51 -2.45 -4.84
CA ILE A 158 -16.01 -3.33 -5.90
C ILE A 158 -17.19 -4.13 -5.33
N LEU A 159 -18.40 -3.90 -5.87
CA LEU A 159 -19.64 -4.54 -5.43
C LEU A 159 -20.34 -5.31 -6.57
N SER A 160 -19.88 -5.15 -7.81
CA SER A 160 -20.47 -5.77 -8.99
C SER A 160 -19.42 -6.12 -10.04
N GLY A 161 -19.81 -6.93 -11.03
CA GLY A 161 -18.99 -7.21 -12.20
C GLY A 161 -18.68 -5.95 -13.02
N ALA A 162 -19.61 -5.00 -13.08
CA ALA A 162 -19.39 -3.71 -13.74
C ALA A 162 -18.32 -2.88 -13.02
N ASP A 163 -18.30 -2.89 -11.69
CA ASP A 163 -17.24 -2.22 -10.89
C ASP A 163 -15.89 -2.87 -11.14
N ALA A 164 -15.83 -4.21 -11.16
CA ALA A 164 -14.59 -4.94 -11.46
C ALA A 164 -14.07 -4.60 -12.86
N TYR A 165 -14.96 -4.57 -13.85
CA TYR A 165 -14.62 -4.19 -15.22
C TYR A 165 -14.12 -2.74 -15.31
N ALA A 166 -14.75 -1.81 -14.60
CA ALA A 166 -14.31 -0.43 -14.54
C ALA A 166 -12.88 -0.29 -13.95
N LYS A 167 -12.54 -1.10 -12.94
CA LYS A 167 -11.17 -1.16 -12.39
C LYS A 167 -10.16 -1.68 -13.42
N ILE A 168 -10.53 -2.70 -14.22
CA ILE A 168 -9.65 -3.26 -15.26
C ILE A 168 -9.40 -2.23 -16.37
N LYS A 169 -10.38 -1.38 -16.65
CA LYS A 169 -10.29 -0.35 -17.69
C LYS A 169 -9.59 0.94 -17.24
N ALA A 170 -9.39 1.13 -15.95
CA ALA A 170 -8.75 2.32 -15.40
C ALA A 170 -7.24 2.29 -15.59
#